data_76b937048906e792d14d6b125cce2f6a
#
_entry.id   76b937048906e792d14d6b125cce2f6a
#
_cell.length_a   1.000
_cell.length_b   1.000
_cell.length_c   1.000
_cell.angle_alpha   90.00
_cell.angle_beta   90.00
_cell.angle_gamma   90.00
#
_symmetry.space_group_name_H-M   'P 1'
#
loop_
_entity.id
_entity.type
_entity.pdbx_description
1 polymer ?
#
loop_
_entity_poly.entity_id
_entity_poly.type
_entity_poly.pdbx_seq_one_letter_code
_entity_poly.pdbx_strand_id
1 'polypeptide(L)'
;MSQKKSQKKILRFNFANVEKSLLDVERNWKKIDDELDFEKLGRRDTFDSVIRGRMMDGYCHLDKLLGKGVEPFSLEGIPEILELNNIIHYGFDSKLRFEYNQAIQTNSAKFTEVITPIEKWYKKHMKGEPHPLKAAAEVYVAVLGFPQLFIEGNHRTGNLISNWISMYYGQPPFVLSKENAIAYFKPSKEIKRFANKSTWRGRARLPKYRDCFKKFWEENIDSKYVEAQKK
;
A
#
# COMPACT_ATOMS: atom_id res chain seq x y z
N MET A 1 -31.48 21.55 11.35
CA MET A 1 -30.13 21.79 11.92
C MET A 1 -29.09 21.36 10.89
N SER A 2 -28.42 22.32 10.24
CA SER A 2 -27.40 22.06 9.22
C SER A 2 -26.13 21.59 9.94
N GLN A 3 -25.77 20.30 9.81
CA GLN A 3 -24.47 19.84 10.22
C GLN A 3 -23.43 20.52 9.35
N LYS A 4 -22.64 21.44 9.94
CA LYS A 4 -21.41 21.94 9.32
C LYS A 4 -20.55 20.73 8.95
N LYS A 5 -20.47 20.40 7.64
CA LYS A 5 -19.43 19.49 7.14
C LYS A 5 -18.10 20.09 7.55
N SER A 6 -17.48 19.51 8.58
CA SER A 6 -16.09 19.81 8.92
C SER A 6 -15.28 19.69 7.64
N GLN A 7 -14.61 20.76 7.23
CA GLN A 7 -13.70 20.71 6.08
C GLN A 7 -12.68 19.63 6.37
N LYS A 8 -12.70 18.55 5.58
CA LYS A 8 -11.80 17.41 5.72
C LYS A 8 -10.39 17.94 5.47
N LYS A 9 -9.54 17.84 6.48
CA LYS A 9 -8.15 18.28 6.43
C LYS A 9 -7.40 17.39 5.43
N ILE A 10 -6.98 17.97 4.30
CA ILE A 10 -6.20 17.25 3.30
C ILE A 10 -4.77 17.16 3.81
N LEU A 11 -4.30 15.93 4.05
CA LEU A 11 -2.91 15.67 4.39
C LEU A 11 -2.06 15.58 3.12
N ARG A 12 -0.84 16.10 3.16
CA ARG A 12 0.14 16.07 2.07
C ARG A 12 1.42 15.43 2.56
N PHE A 13 2.16 14.75 1.69
CA PHE A 13 3.41 14.11 2.07
C PHE A 13 4.55 15.09 2.26
N ASN A 14 5.33 14.92 3.32
CA ASN A 14 6.66 15.51 3.46
C ASN A 14 7.67 14.65 2.69
N PHE A 15 7.88 14.97 1.40
CA PHE A 15 8.71 14.19 0.50
C PHE A 15 10.15 14.08 0.96
N ALA A 16 10.71 15.12 1.59
CA ALA A 16 12.08 15.07 2.11
C ALA A 16 12.25 13.98 3.18
N ASN A 17 11.27 13.85 4.09
CA ASN A 17 11.30 12.82 5.12
C ASN A 17 10.99 11.43 4.55
N VAL A 18 10.09 11.32 3.57
CA VAL A 18 9.80 10.05 2.87
C VAL A 18 11.05 9.55 2.16
N GLU A 19 11.70 10.40 1.35
CA GLU A 19 12.91 10.04 0.59
C GLU A 19 14.06 9.64 1.52
N LYS A 20 14.30 10.41 2.58
CA LYS A 20 15.30 10.08 3.60
C LYS A 20 15.07 8.69 4.20
N SER A 21 13.83 8.36 4.55
CA SER A 21 13.48 7.05 5.13
C SER A 21 13.76 5.92 4.14
N LEU A 22 13.32 6.07 2.89
CA LEU A 22 13.53 5.05 1.85
C LEU A 22 15.01 4.89 1.48
N LEU A 23 15.78 5.98 1.49
CA LEU A 23 17.23 5.93 1.27
C LEU A 23 17.95 5.17 2.40
N ASP A 24 17.51 5.35 3.64
CA ASP A 24 18.03 4.58 4.78
C ASP A 24 17.70 3.08 4.64
N VAL A 25 16.53 2.73 4.13
CA VAL A 25 16.18 1.32 3.82
C VAL A 25 17.11 0.76 2.74
N GLU A 26 17.30 1.49 1.63
CA GLU A 26 18.18 1.08 0.53
C GLU A 26 19.60 0.79 1.04
N ARG A 27 20.18 1.72 1.82
CA ARG A 27 21.53 1.58 2.37
C ARG A 27 21.69 0.41 3.34
N ASN A 28 20.62 0.03 4.02
CA ASN A 28 20.62 -1.05 5.00
C ASN A 28 19.97 -2.34 4.47
N TRP A 29 19.60 -2.38 3.17
CA TRP A 29 18.79 -3.47 2.63
C TRP A 29 19.43 -4.84 2.82
N LYS A 30 20.74 -4.97 2.59
CA LYS A 30 21.44 -6.23 2.79
C LYS A 30 21.25 -6.79 4.21
N LYS A 31 21.40 -5.94 5.23
CA LYS A 31 21.19 -6.33 6.63
C LYS A 31 19.74 -6.74 6.91
N ILE A 32 18.77 -5.98 6.34
CA ILE A 32 17.34 -6.27 6.48
C ILE A 32 17.01 -7.61 5.80
N ASP A 33 17.55 -7.85 4.61
CA ASP A 33 17.34 -9.09 3.84
C ASP A 33 17.94 -10.30 4.53
N ASP A 34 19.16 -10.18 5.06
CA ASP A 34 19.83 -11.23 5.86
C ASP A 34 19.00 -11.58 7.11
N GLU A 35 18.46 -10.58 7.83
CA GLU A 35 17.65 -10.79 9.04
C GLU A 35 16.27 -11.42 8.72
N LEU A 36 15.71 -11.09 7.57
CA LEU A 36 14.45 -11.67 7.12
C LEU A 36 14.57 -13.08 6.58
N ASP A 37 15.79 -13.55 6.32
CA ASP A 37 16.08 -14.90 5.80
C ASP A 37 15.22 -15.23 4.54
N PHE A 38 15.17 -14.29 3.62
CA PHE A 38 14.40 -14.44 2.37
C PHE A 38 14.92 -15.60 1.50
N GLU A 39 16.17 -16.02 1.68
CA GLU A 39 16.76 -17.12 0.92
C GLU A 39 16.00 -18.45 1.10
N LYS A 40 15.45 -18.71 2.28
CA LYS A 40 14.59 -19.88 2.51
C LYS A 40 13.31 -19.89 1.69
N LEU A 41 12.98 -18.80 1.00
CA LEU A 41 11.78 -18.68 0.16
C LEU A 41 12.10 -18.67 -1.35
N GLY A 42 13.37 -18.88 -1.74
CA GLY A 42 13.77 -18.98 -3.14
C GLY A 42 13.68 -17.68 -3.94
N ARG A 43 13.52 -16.52 -3.31
CA ARG A 43 13.52 -15.20 -3.96
C ARG A 43 14.32 -14.22 -3.11
N ARG A 44 15.31 -13.57 -3.72
CA ARG A 44 15.88 -12.32 -3.20
C ARG A 44 15.04 -11.18 -3.71
N ASP A 45 14.29 -10.53 -2.81
CA ASP A 45 13.76 -9.21 -3.11
C ASP A 45 14.92 -8.20 -2.98
N THR A 46 14.99 -7.24 -3.88
CA THR A 46 15.94 -6.14 -3.80
C THR A 46 15.21 -4.87 -3.37
N PHE A 47 15.93 -3.97 -2.72
CA PHE A 47 15.48 -2.59 -2.50
C PHE A 47 16.64 -1.66 -2.90
N ASP A 48 16.73 -1.40 -4.19
CA ASP A 48 17.76 -0.58 -4.81
C ASP A 48 17.26 0.83 -5.18
N SER A 49 18.11 1.62 -5.80
CA SER A 49 17.78 2.98 -6.22
C SER A 49 16.62 3.03 -7.23
N VAL A 50 16.45 2.01 -8.06
CA VAL A 50 15.34 1.92 -9.02
C VAL A 50 14.03 1.70 -8.26
N ILE A 51 14.01 0.75 -7.33
CA ILE A 51 12.83 0.48 -6.48
C ILE A 51 12.50 1.71 -5.64
N ARG A 52 13.50 2.36 -5.02
CA ARG A 52 13.30 3.60 -4.27
C ARG A 52 12.70 4.70 -5.13
N GLY A 53 13.25 4.93 -6.33
CA GLY A 53 12.74 5.93 -7.27
C GLY A 53 11.27 5.68 -7.64
N ARG A 54 10.91 4.44 -7.96
CA ARG A 54 9.52 4.06 -8.27
C ARG A 54 8.57 4.19 -7.08
N MET A 55 9.06 3.92 -5.87
CA MET A 55 8.27 4.19 -4.65
C MET A 55 8.02 5.69 -4.48
N MET A 56 9.03 6.55 -4.72
CA MET A 56 8.85 8.01 -4.69
C MET A 56 7.85 8.48 -5.75
N ASP A 57 7.90 7.95 -6.97
CA ASP A 57 6.91 8.21 -8.01
C ASP A 57 5.49 7.84 -7.55
N GLY A 58 5.35 6.69 -6.88
CA GLY A 58 4.09 6.24 -6.29
C GLY A 58 3.57 7.19 -5.23
N TYR A 59 4.43 7.67 -4.32
CA TYR A 59 4.07 8.67 -3.32
C TYR A 59 3.69 10.01 -3.95
N CYS A 60 4.41 10.46 -4.98
CA CYS A 60 4.09 11.69 -5.72
C CYS A 60 2.72 11.59 -6.41
N HIS A 61 2.42 10.45 -7.01
CA HIS A 61 1.12 10.21 -7.64
C HIS A 61 -0.01 10.21 -6.59
N LEU A 62 0.20 9.48 -5.50
CA LEU A 62 -0.76 9.43 -4.39
C LEU A 62 -1.03 10.81 -3.78
N ASP A 63 0.00 11.65 -3.63
CA ASP A 63 -0.15 13.00 -3.12
C ASP A 63 -1.04 13.87 -4.03
N LYS A 64 -0.90 13.73 -5.37
CA LYS A 64 -1.79 14.40 -6.35
C LYS A 64 -3.24 13.95 -6.18
N LEU A 65 -3.50 12.66 -5.97
CA LEU A 65 -4.85 12.12 -5.75
C LEU A 65 -5.46 12.65 -4.45
N LEU A 66 -4.68 12.69 -3.38
CA LEU A 66 -5.09 13.29 -2.10
C LEU A 66 -5.42 14.78 -2.27
N GLY A 67 -4.57 15.53 -2.98
CA GLY A 67 -4.79 16.96 -3.27
C GLY A 67 -6.07 17.24 -4.06
N LYS A 68 -6.49 16.29 -4.91
CA LYS A 68 -7.76 16.34 -5.65
C LYS A 68 -8.96 15.83 -4.84
N GLY A 69 -8.72 15.23 -3.66
CA GLY A 69 -9.76 14.63 -2.84
C GLY A 69 -10.34 13.34 -3.42
N VAL A 70 -9.57 12.64 -4.27
CA VAL A 70 -10.01 11.36 -4.85
C VAL A 70 -10.07 10.29 -3.75
N GLU A 71 -11.23 9.69 -3.56
CA GLU A 71 -11.41 8.59 -2.60
C GLU A 71 -10.89 7.27 -3.19
N PRO A 72 -10.12 6.47 -2.39
CA PRO A 72 -9.77 5.11 -2.76
C PRO A 72 -10.95 4.31 -3.21
N PHE A 73 -11.14 3.43 -3.98
CA PHE A 73 -12.32 2.62 -4.35
C PHE A 73 -13.57 3.39 -4.81
N SER A 74 -13.46 4.70 -5.12
CA SER A 74 -14.46 5.42 -5.91
C SER A 74 -14.35 5.00 -7.39
N LEU A 75 -15.30 5.43 -8.22
CA LEU A 75 -15.21 5.21 -9.68
C LEU A 75 -13.95 5.82 -10.28
N GLU A 76 -13.51 6.97 -9.74
CA GLU A 76 -12.26 7.63 -10.13
C GLU A 76 -11.02 6.94 -9.50
N GLY A 77 -11.15 6.43 -8.27
CA GLY A 77 -10.03 5.86 -7.53
C GLY A 77 -9.63 4.46 -7.96
N ILE A 78 -10.56 3.61 -8.42
CA ILE A 78 -10.25 2.23 -8.82
C ILE A 78 -9.20 2.15 -9.95
N PRO A 79 -9.30 2.92 -11.05
CA PRO A 79 -8.27 2.96 -12.08
C PRO A 79 -6.91 3.41 -11.53
N GLU A 80 -6.90 4.34 -10.56
CA GLU A 80 -5.69 4.84 -9.95
C GLU A 80 -4.98 3.80 -9.05
N ILE A 81 -5.73 2.84 -8.48
CA ILE A 81 -5.15 1.69 -7.78
C ILE A 81 -4.30 0.82 -8.75
N LEU A 82 -4.82 0.60 -9.97
CA LEU A 82 -4.07 -0.12 -11.01
C LEU A 82 -2.87 0.72 -11.49
N GLU A 83 -3.05 2.02 -11.66
CA GLU A 83 -1.98 2.93 -12.07
C GLU A 83 -0.85 2.99 -11.04
N LEU A 84 -1.14 2.99 -9.73
CA LEU A 84 -0.13 2.87 -8.68
C LEU A 84 0.73 1.60 -8.86
N ASN A 85 0.15 0.47 -9.25
CA ASN A 85 0.92 -0.74 -9.52
C ASN A 85 1.78 -0.61 -10.77
N ASN A 86 1.28 0.03 -11.83
CA ASN A 86 2.07 0.31 -13.03
C ASN A 86 3.26 1.23 -12.72
N ILE A 87 3.06 2.27 -11.91
CA ILE A 87 4.12 3.16 -11.45
C ILE A 87 5.19 2.39 -10.67
N ILE A 88 4.80 1.50 -9.77
CA ILE A 88 5.73 0.68 -8.98
C ILE A 88 6.61 -0.22 -9.85
N HIS A 89 6.12 -0.64 -11.02
CA HIS A 89 6.88 -1.51 -11.92
C HIS A 89 7.64 -0.75 -12.99
N TYR A 90 7.03 0.30 -13.56
CA TYR A 90 7.53 0.93 -14.78
C TYR A 90 7.80 2.44 -14.63
N GLY A 91 7.46 3.04 -13.47
CA GLY A 91 7.54 4.49 -13.30
C GLY A 91 6.61 5.21 -14.27
N PHE A 92 7.02 6.42 -14.68
CA PHE A 92 6.35 7.21 -15.72
C PHE A 92 7.02 7.08 -17.11
N ASP A 93 7.95 6.14 -17.28
CA ASP A 93 8.65 5.92 -18.53
C ASP A 93 7.72 5.28 -19.58
N SER A 94 7.29 6.08 -20.55
CA SER A 94 6.39 5.65 -21.61
C SER A 94 7.01 4.59 -22.53
N LYS A 95 8.33 4.60 -22.74
CA LYS A 95 9.03 3.61 -23.56
C LYS A 95 9.02 2.26 -22.85
N LEU A 96 9.34 2.25 -21.55
CA LEU A 96 9.32 1.03 -20.75
C LEU A 96 7.89 0.46 -20.65
N ARG A 97 6.88 1.30 -20.47
CA ARG A 97 5.47 0.88 -20.45
C ARG A 97 5.00 0.31 -21.78
N PHE A 98 5.48 0.84 -22.89
CA PHE A 98 5.20 0.29 -24.21
C PHE A 98 5.85 -1.09 -24.40
N GLU A 99 7.11 -1.24 -23.99
CA GLU A 99 7.85 -2.51 -24.05
C GLU A 99 7.14 -3.62 -23.24
N TYR A 100 6.62 -3.28 -22.05
CA TYR A 100 5.92 -4.20 -21.15
C TYR A 100 4.39 -4.18 -21.27
N ASN A 101 3.84 -3.65 -22.37
CA ASN A 101 2.39 -3.48 -22.54
C ASN A 101 1.60 -4.79 -22.35
N GLN A 102 2.10 -5.92 -22.85
CA GLN A 102 1.44 -7.21 -22.68
C GLN A 102 1.35 -7.62 -21.19
N ALA A 103 2.41 -7.40 -20.42
CA ALA A 103 2.41 -7.66 -18.98
C ALA A 103 1.43 -6.73 -18.24
N ILE A 104 1.36 -5.46 -18.63
CA ILE A 104 0.40 -4.48 -18.10
C ILE A 104 -1.04 -4.92 -18.37
N GLN A 105 -1.35 -5.37 -19.59
CA GLN A 105 -2.69 -5.86 -19.92
C GLN A 105 -3.06 -7.12 -19.13
N THR A 106 -2.14 -8.08 -19.01
CA THR A 106 -2.36 -9.31 -18.23
C THR A 106 -2.61 -8.98 -16.76
N ASN A 107 -1.84 -8.04 -16.20
CA ASN A 107 -2.03 -7.58 -14.82
C ASN A 107 -3.37 -6.84 -14.63
N SER A 108 -3.78 -6.03 -15.61
CA SER A 108 -5.08 -5.34 -15.62
C SER A 108 -6.27 -6.31 -15.64
N ALA A 109 -6.20 -7.37 -16.44
CA ALA A 109 -7.21 -8.41 -16.45
C ALA A 109 -7.35 -9.09 -15.07
N LYS A 110 -6.23 -9.50 -14.48
CA LYS A 110 -6.21 -10.06 -13.12
C LYS A 110 -6.77 -9.11 -12.07
N PHE A 111 -6.36 -7.83 -12.13
CA PHE A 111 -6.87 -6.81 -11.22
C PHE A 111 -8.40 -6.73 -11.27
N THR A 112 -8.98 -6.70 -12.47
CA THR A 112 -10.42 -6.62 -12.69
C THR A 112 -11.17 -7.81 -12.06
N GLU A 113 -10.58 -9.00 -12.11
CA GLU A 113 -11.17 -10.20 -11.51
C GLU A 113 -11.17 -10.16 -9.96
N VAL A 114 -10.11 -9.58 -9.36
CA VAL A 114 -9.86 -9.70 -7.92
C VAL A 114 -10.33 -8.48 -7.13
N ILE A 115 -10.43 -7.30 -7.74
CA ILE A 115 -10.71 -6.04 -7.02
C ILE A 115 -12.12 -5.98 -6.42
N THR A 116 -13.12 -6.51 -7.09
CA THR A 116 -14.54 -6.35 -6.74
C THR A 116 -14.88 -6.75 -5.28
N PRO A 117 -14.44 -7.88 -4.75
CA PRO A 117 -14.70 -8.23 -3.34
C PRO A 117 -14.07 -7.24 -2.35
N ILE A 118 -12.87 -6.70 -2.68
CA ILE A 118 -12.16 -5.72 -1.84
C ILE A 118 -12.92 -4.39 -1.84
N GLU A 119 -13.33 -3.93 -3.01
CA GLU A 119 -14.14 -2.73 -3.19
C GLU A 119 -15.46 -2.80 -2.40
N LYS A 120 -16.20 -3.91 -2.56
CA LYS A 120 -17.48 -4.13 -1.86
C LYS A 120 -17.29 -4.12 -0.34
N TRP A 121 -16.23 -4.79 0.14
CA TRP A 121 -15.90 -4.80 1.55
C TRP A 121 -15.59 -3.38 2.04
N TYR A 122 -14.72 -2.64 1.34
CA TYR A 122 -14.34 -1.28 1.68
C TYR A 122 -15.54 -0.36 1.73
N LYS A 123 -16.34 -0.29 0.67
CA LYS A 123 -17.54 0.56 0.60
C LYS A 123 -18.55 0.26 1.73
N LYS A 124 -18.68 -1.01 2.12
CA LYS A 124 -19.55 -1.40 3.22
C LYS A 124 -19.05 -0.89 4.58
N HIS A 125 -17.74 -1.00 4.85
CA HIS A 125 -17.16 -0.74 6.16
C HIS A 125 -16.72 0.73 6.34
N MET A 126 -16.65 1.50 5.28
CA MET A 126 -16.33 2.93 5.34
C MET A 126 -17.58 3.83 5.36
N LYS A 127 -18.78 3.24 5.35
CA LYS A 127 -20.04 3.98 5.58
C LYS A 127 -20.25 4.23 7.06
N GLY A 128 -20.69 5.44 7.42
CA GLY A 128 -20.99 5.83 8.80
C GLY A 128 -19.75 6.26 9.57
N GLU A 129 -19.33 5.49 10.55
CA GLU A 129 -18.12 5.74 11.35
C GLU A 129 -16.92 4.95 10.79
N PRO A 130 -16.09 5.55 9.93
CA PRO A 130 -14.98 4.87 9.33
C PRO A 130 -13.85 4.62 10.34
N HIS A 131 -13.23 3.43 10.26
CA HIS A 131 -12.02 3.09 11.00
C HIS A 131 -10.84 2.98 10.01
N PRO A 132 -10.17 4.10 9.67
CA PRO A 132 -9.22 4.14 8.55
C PRO A 132 -8.06 3.15 8.67
N LEU A 133 -7.44 3.04 9.86
CA LEU A 133 -6.30 2.15 10.08
C LEU A 133 -6.71 0.67 10.01
N LYS A 134 -7.91 0.35 10.50
CA LYS A 134 -8.47 -0.99 10.31
C LYS A 134 -8.73 -1.27 8.83
N ALA A 135 -9.29 -0.32 8.10
CA ALA A 135 -9.55 -0.48 6.68
C ALA A 135 -8.23 -0.61 5.88
N ALA A 136 -7.21 0.18 6.19
CA ALA A 136 -5.88 0.06 5.61
C ALA A 136 -5.28 -1.34 5.81
N ALA A 137 -5.34 -1.87 7.03
CA ALA A 137 -4.87 -3.21 7.36
C ALA A 137 -5.64 -4.32 6.63
N GLU A 138 -6.98 -4.24 6.61
CA GLU A 138 -7.84 -5.20 5.93
C GLU A 138 -7.58 -5.24 4.42
N VAL A 139 -7.46 -4.06 3.81
CA VAL A 139 -7.17 -3.95 2.37
C VAL A 139 -5.76 -4.46 2.07
N TYR A 140 -4.76 -4.11 2.89
CA TYR A 140 -3.40 -4.63 2.73
C TYR A 140 -3.36 -6.16 2.75
N VAL A 141 -3.99 -6.78 3.74
CA VAL A 141 -4.08 -8.24 3.84
C VAL A 141 -4.85 -8.84 2.65
N ALA A 142 -5.89 -8.16 2.17
CA ALA A 142 -6.64 -8.60 1.00
C ALA A 142 -5.84 -8.49 -0.30
N VAL A 143 -4.96 -7.50 -0.44
CA VAL A 143 -4.05 -7.34 -1.59
C VAL A 143 -3.03 -8.47 -1.64
N LEU A 144 -2.46 -8.84 -0.47
CA LEU A 144 -1.40 -9.85 -0.39
C LEU A 144 -1.89 -11.29 -0.34
N GLY A 145 -3.07 -11.55 0.22
CA GLY A 145 -3.63 -12.91 0.33
C GLY A 145 -3.98 -13.48 -1.05
N PHE A 146 -3.75 -14.82 -1.23
CA PHE A 146 -4.07 -15.48 -2.51
C PHE A 146 -5.60 -15.63 -2.73
N PRO A 147 -6.12 -15.40 -3.94
CA PRO A 147 -5.46 -14.81 -5.08
C PRO A 147 -5.05 -13.35 -4.79
N GLN A 148 -3.79 -13.02 -5.10
CA GLN A 148 -3.27 -11.67 -4.92
C GLN A 148 -3.91 -10.70 -5.91
N LEU A 149 -4.01 -9.42 -5.53
CA LEU A 149 -4.65 -8.40 -6.37
C LEU A 149 -3.92 -8.21 -7.71
N PHE A 150 -2.59 -8.21 -7.67
CA PHE A 150 -1.74 -8.06 -8.84
C PHE A 150 -0.87 -9.30 -9.06
N ILE A 151 -0.27 -9.43 -10.24
CA ILE A 151 0.70 -10.48 -10.53
C ILE A 151 1.94 -10.26 -9.67
N GLU A 152 2.44 -9.02 -9.62
CA GLU A 152 3.60 -8.62 -8.85
C GLU A 152 3.39 -7.24 -8.18
N GLY A 153 4.37 -6.80 -7.33
CA GLY A 153 4.33 -5.50 -6.68
C GLY A 153 3.32 -5.36 -5.55
N ASN A 154 2.64 -6.44 -5.13
CA ASN A 154 1.56 -6.39 -4.14
C ASN A 154 1.95 -5.76 -2.81
N HIS A 155 3.18 -5.94 -2.32
CA HIS A 155 3.64 -5.29 -1.07
C HIS A 155 3.74 -3.78 -1.22
N ARG A 156 4.41 -3.32 -2.28
CA ARG A 156 4.64 -1.89 -2.52
C ARG A 156 3.34 -1.16 -2.82
N THR A 157 2.55 -1.72 -3.74
CA THR A 157 1.25 -1.14 -4.08
C THR A 157 0.26 -1.21 -2.92
N GLY A 158 0.23 -2.32 -2.18
CA GLY A 158 -0.60 -2.46 -0.98
C GLY A 158 -0.26 -1.43 0.10
N ASN A 159 1.03 -1.09 0.28
CA ASN A 159 1.47 -0.02 1.15
C ASN A 159 0.89 1.34 0.70
N LEU A 160 1.01 1.68 -0.58
CA LEU A 160 0.49 2.94 -1.12
C LEU A 160 -1.04 3.03 -0.99
N ILE A 161 -1.77 1.95 -1.28
CA ILE A 161 -3.23 1.92 -1.11
C ILE A 161 -3.61 2.12 0.37
N SER A 162 -2.90 1.48 1.29
CA SER A 162 -3.14 1.63 2.73
C SER A 162 -2.87 3.05 3.22
N ASN A 163 -1.81 3.68 2.71
CA ASN A 163 -1.50 5.08 2.98
C ASN A 163 -2.57 6.02 2.38
N TRP A 164 -3.06 5.72 1.18
CA TRP A 164 -4.16 6.48 0.59
C TRP A 164 -5.40 6.46 1.47
N ILE A 165 -5.81 5.27 1.94
CA ILE A 165 -6.93 5.12 2.87
C ILE A 165 -6.68 5.93 4.14
N SER A 166 -5.53 5.75 4.79
CA SER A 166 -5.21 6.44 6.05
C SER A 166 -5.26 7.95 5.89
N MET A 167 -4.53 8.49 4.90
CA MET A 167 -4.41 9.95 4.70
C MET A 167 -5.71 10.58 4.18
N TYR A 168 -6.47 9.88 3.35
CA TYR A 168 -7.78 10.36 2.90
C TYR A 168 -8.73 10.61 4.07
N TYR A 169 -8.61 9.85 5.15
CA TYR A 169 -9.38 10.04 6.38
C TYR A 169 -8.63 10.78 7.49
N GLY A 170 -7.54 11.47 7.15
CA GLY A 170 -6.85 12.38 8.06
C GLY A 170 -5.88 11.69 9.04
N GLN A 171 -5.52 10.43 8.81
CA GLN A 171 -4.48 9.73 9.57
C GLN A 171 -3.11 9.90 8.88
N PRO A 172 -2.00 10.04 9.64
CA PRO A 172 -0.67 10.05 9.06
C PRO A 172 -0.35 8.79 8.26
N PRO A 173 0.60 8.85 7.31
CA PRO A 173 1.02 7.66 6.56
C PRO A 173 1.99 6.79 7.36
N PHE A 174 2.05 5.53 6.98
CA PHE A 174 3.16 4.63 7.27
C PHE A 174 4.18 4.70 6.13
N VAL A 175 5.43 4.99 6.45
CA VAL A 175 6.56 4.93 5.50
C VAL A 175 7.56 3.89 5.97
N LEU A 176 8.00 3.04 5.04
CA LEU A 176 9.02 2.03 5.33
C LEU A 176 10.32 2.70 5.78
N SER A 177 10.86 2.20 6.89
CA SER A 177 12.14 2.62 7.46
C SER A 177 12.95 1.38 7.87
N LYS A 178 14.25 1.56 8.12
CA LYS A 178 15.10 0.45 8.59
C LYS A 178 14.65 -0.11 9.93
N GLU A 179 14.01 0.72 10.77
CA GLU A 179 13.54 0.34 12.10
C GLU A 179 12.26 -0.54 12.03
N ASN A 180 11.38 -0.28 11.05
CA ASN A 180 10.10 -0.96 10.95
C ASN A 180 10.06 -2.06 9.87
N ALA A 181 11.10 -2.17 9.05
CA ALA A 181 11.14 -3.09 7.90
C ALA A 181 10.90 -4.56 8.30
N ILE A 182 11.56 -5.03 9.35
CA ILE A 182 11.41 -6.42 9.83
C ILE A 182 9.98 -6.69 10.30
N ALA A 183 9.43 -5.79 11.11
CA ALA A 183 8.06 -5.90 11.62
C ALA A 183 7.01 -5.84 10.49
N TYR A 184 7.32 -5.13 9.40
CA TYR A 184 6.48 -5.05 8.21
C TYR A 184 6.56 -6.30 7.32
N PHE A 185 7.77 -6.74 6.99
CA PHE A 185 7.95 -7.83 6.03
C PHE A 185 7.67 -9.21 6.62
N LYS A 186 8.02 -9.47 7.89
CA LYS A 186 7.86 -10.78 8.50
C LYS A 186 6.41 -11.30 8.47
N PRO A 187 5.38 -10.57 8.94
CA PRO A 187 4.00 -11.03 8.82
C PRO A 187 3.46 -11.00 7.37
N SER A 188 3.97 -10.09 6.53
CA SER A 188 3.59 -10.05 5.11
C SER A 188 3.97 -11.32 4.36
N LYS A 189 5.11 -11.90 4.70
CA LYS A 189 5.61 -13.19 4.20
C LYS A 189 4.66 -14.34 4.53
N GLU A 190 4.18 -14.37 5.77
CA GLU A 190 3.22 -15.38 6.22
C GLU A 190 1.88 -15.27 5.48
N ILE A 191 1.40 -14.05 5.21
CA ILE A 191 0.17 -13.85 4.45
C ILE A 191 0.28 -14.48 3.06
N LYS A 192 1.34 -14.19 2.33
CA LYS A 192 1.56 -14.77 0.99
C LYS A 192 1.54 -16.30 1.02
N ARG A 193 2.11 -16.89 2.08
CA ARG A 193 2.25 -18.34 2.19
C ARG A 193 0.97 -19.03 2.67
N PHE A 194 0.22 -18.41 3.59
CA PHE A 194 -0.83 -19.10 4.34
C PHE A 194 -2.22 -18.52 4.18
N ALA A 195 -2.37 -17.26 3.73
CA ALA A 195 -3.66 -16.62 3.59
C ALA A 195 -4.27 -16.85 2.20
N ASN A 196 -4.70 -18.09 1.94
CA ASN A 196 -5.43 -18.41 0.71
C ASN A 196 -6.95 -18.17 0.93
N LYS A 197 -7.48 -17.10 0.32
CA LYS A 197 -8.90 -16.71 0.41
C LYS A 197 -9.85 -17.73 -0.24
N SER A 198 -9.35 -18.60 -1.12
CA SER A 198 -10.13 -19.64 -1.78
C SER A 198 -10.34 -20.88 -0.91
N THR A 199 -9.58 -21.04 0.19
CA THR A 199 -9.68 -22.18 1.10
C THR A 199 -10.23 -21.78 2.46
N TRP A 200 -10.94 -22.71 3.15
CA TRP A 200 -11.45 -22.44 4.50
C TRP A 200 -10.32 -22.21 5.52
N ARG A 201 -9.22 -22.99 5.42
CA ARG A 201 -8.04 -22.82 6.30
C ARG A 201 -7.36 -21.47 6.12
N GLY A 202 -7.23 -21.01 4.88
CA GLY A 202 -6.67 -19.69 4.60
C GLY A 202 -7.60 -18.57 5.11
N ARG A 203 -8.91 -18.68 4.88
CA ARG A 203 -9.89 -17.70 5.41
C ARG A 203 -9.88 -17.64 6.93
N ALA A 204 -9.75 -18.76 7.63
CA ALA A 204 -9.70 -18.81 9.10
C ALA A 204 -8.47 -18.08 9.68
N ARG A 205 -7.38 -17.91 8.91
CA ARG A 205 -6.16 -17.20 9.32
C ARG A 205 -6.21 -15.69 9.09
N LEU A 206 -7.08 -15.21 8.21
CA LEU A 206 -7.16 -13.79 7.85
C LEU A 206 -7.37 -12.85 9.05
N PRO A 207 -8.26 -13.14 10.02
CA PRO A 207 -8.45 -12.28 11.18
C PRO A 207 -7.14 -12.01 11.94
N LYS A 208 -6.34 -13.04 12.21
CA LYS A 208 -5.02 -12.89 12.87
C LYS A 208 -4.12 -11.90 12.15
N TYR A 209 -4.04 -11.98 10.82
CA TYR A 209 -3.18 -11.09 10.04
C TYR A 209 -3.73 -9.66 10.00
N ARG A 210 -5.05 -9.49 9.94
CA ARG A 210 -5.71 -8.19 9.98
C ARG A 210 -5.44 -7.48 11.30
N ASP A 211 -5.58 -8.17 12.41
CA ASP A 211 -5.29 -7.62 13.75
C ASP A 211 -3.80 -7.28 13.89
N CYS A 212 -2.90 -8.15 13.39
CA CYS A 212 -1.47 -7.89 13.36
C CYS A 212 -1.14 -6.61 12.58
N PHE A 213 -1.70 -6.44 11.37
CA PHE A 213 -1.44 -5.25 10.57
C PHE A 213 -2.15 -4.00 11.08
N LYS A 214 -3.36 -4.14 11.66
CA LYS A 214 -4.00 -3.01 12.34
C LYS A 214 -3.09 -2.45 13.43
N LYS A 215 -2.60 -3.32 14.33
CA LYS A 215 -1.66 -2.93 15.39
C LYS A 215 -0.38 -2.33 14.80
N PHE A 216 0.18 -2.97 13.77
CA PHE A 216 1.37 -2.46 13.09
C PHE A 216 1.15 -1.04 12.54
N TRP A 217 0.02 -0.75 11.87
CA TRP A 217 -0.28 0.59 11.39
C TRP A 217 -0.42 1.57 12.54
N GLU A 218 -1.18 1.23 13.60
CA GLU A 218 -1.34 2.08 14.78
C GLU A 218 -0.01 2.48 15.44
N GLU A 219 0.99 1.59 15.41
CA GLU A 219 2.31 1.81 16.00
C GLU A 219 3.32 2.51 15.07
N ASN A 220 3.09 2.49 13.76
CA ASN A 220 4.10 2.92 12.77
C ASN A 220 3.67 4.07 11.85
N ILE A 221 2.44 4.56 11.94
CA ILE A 221 2.07 5.82 11.29
C ILE A 221 2.79 6.97 12.00
N ASP A 222 3.27 7.96 11.22
CA ASP A 222 4.06 9.04 11.79
C ASP A 222 3.80 10.36 11.09
N SER A 223 3.45 11.37 11.87
CA SER A 223 3.18 12.74 11.39
C SER A 223 4.41 13.45 10.82
N LYS A 224 5.63 12.97 11.07
CA LYS A 224 6.84 13.51 10.44
C LYS A 224 6.82 13.40 8.91
N TYR A 225 6.04 12.45 8.38
CA TYR A 225 5.86 12.25 6.93
C TYR A 225 4.74 13.10 6.32
N VAL A 226 4.13 13.97 7.11
CA VAL A 226 3.10 14.92 6.67
C VAL A 226 3.71 16.34 6.65
N GLU A 227 3.40 17.12 5.61
CA GLU A 227 3.80 18.51 5.55
C GLU A 227 3.20 19.31 6.72
N ALA A 228 4.05 20.15 7.34
CA ALA A 228 3.56 21.11 8.30
C ALA A 228 2.59 22.09 7.61
N GLN A 229 1.34 22.13 8.06
CA GLN A 229 0.40 23.10 7.51
C GLN A 229 0.88 24.49 7.90
N LYS A 230 1.18 25.34 6.90
CA LYS A 230 1.34 26.76 7.13
C LYS A 230 0.00 27.27 7.67
N LYS A 231 0.03 27.79 8.90
CA LYS A 231 -1.10 28.49 9.52
C LYS A 231 -1.45 29.74 8.73
#